data_32434bf75f59c4de9313a68ae469f786
#
_entry.id   32434bf75f59c4de9313a68ae469f786
#
_cell.length_a   1.000
_cell.length_b   1.000
_cell.length_c   1.000
_cell.angle_alpha   90.00
_cell.angle_beta   90.00
_cell.angle_gamma   90.00
#
_symmetry.space_group_name_H-M   'P 1'
#
loop_
_entity.id
_entity.type
_entity.pdbx_description
1 polymer ?
#
loop_
_entity_poly.entity_id
_entity_poly.type
_entity_poly.pdbx_seq_one_letter_code
_entity_poly.pdbx_strand_id
1 'polypeptide(L)' 'QKLPERCREIFLLSRIEGLKYKEIAERLDISVNTVENQISIALRKLRSELKEYLPSLVFII' A
#
# COMPACT_ATOMS: atom_id res chain seq x y z
N GLN A 1 -11.57 -4.87 -3.38
CA GLN A 1 -11.12 -4.14 -2.28
C GLN A 1 -10.51 -5.00 -1.16
N LYS A 2 -10.35 -6.24 -1.47
CA LYS A 2 -9.74 -7.15 -0.53
C LYS A 2 -8.26 -7.26 -0.81
N LEU A 3 -7.47 -6.52 -0.06
CA LEU A 3 -6.04 -6.68 -0.13
C LEU A 3 -5.62 -7.89 0.71
N PRO A 4 -4.59 -8.61 0.27
CA PRO A 4 -4.02 -9.63 1.12
C PRO A 4 -3.65 -9.02 2.48
N GLU A 5 -3.72 -9.82 3.51
CA GLU A 5 -3.53 -9.31 4.86
C GLU A 5 -2.19 -8.61 5.03
N ARG A 6 -1.11 -9.23 4.55
CA ARG A 6 0.22 -8.62 4.67
C ARG A 6 0.31 -7.33 3.89
N CYS A 7 -0.28 -7.30 2.71
CA CYS A 7 -0.26 -6.10 1.88
C CYS A 7 -0.97 -4.95 2.57
N ARG A 8 -2.12 -5.24 3.16
CA ARG A 8 -2.87 -4.22 3.88
C ARG A 8 -2.12 -3.74 5.10
N GLU A 9 -1.49 -4.65 5.82
CA GLU A 9 -0.73 -4.28 7.01
C GLU A 9 0.39 -3.32 6.66
N ILE A 10 1.13 -3.63 5.61
CA ILE A 10 2.24 -2.79 5.18
C ILE A 10 1.73 -1.43 4.73
N PHE A 11 0.63 -1.43 4.00
CA PHE A 11 0.06 -0.17 3.51
C PHE A 11 -0.37 0.72 4.68
N LEU A 12 -1.00 0.14 5.69
CA LEU A 12 -1.43 0.91 6.85
C LEU A 12 -0.26 1.45 7.64
N LEU A 13 0.78 0.66 7.81
CA LEU A 13 1.97 1.14 8.52
C LEU A 13 2.56 2.34 7.80
N SER A 14 2.55 2.32 6.49
CA SER A 14 3.10 3.41 5.71
C SER A 14 2.22 4.65 5.76
N ARG A 15 0.92 4.48 5.56
CA ARG A 15 0.02 5.61 5.38
C ARG A 15 -0.55 6.16 6.68
N ILE A 16 -0.86 5.29 7.61
CA ILE A 16 -1.47 5.73 8.86
C ILE A 16 -0.42 6.07 9.91
N GLU A 17 0.56 5.20 10.07
CA GLU A 17 1.58 5.42 11.08
C GLU A 17 2.77 6.22 10.56
N GLY A 18 2.85 6.40 9.25
CA GLY A 18 3.89 7.24 8.68
C GLY A 18 5.28 6.64 8.73
N LEU A 19 5.38 5.32 8.85
CA LEU A 19 6.67 4.67 8.90
C LEU A 19 7.34 4.68 7.55
N LYS A 20 8.65 4.81 7.55
CA LYS A 20 9.42 4.69 6.33
C LYS A 20 9.53 3.22 5.94
N TYR A 21 9.75 2.98 4.66
CA TYR A 21 9.82 1.61 4.16
C TYR A 21 10.88 0.80 4.90
N LYS A 22 12.02 1.42 5.20
CA LYS A 22 13.06 0.73 5.94
C LYS A 22 12.59 0.32 7.33
N GLU A 23 11.82 1.19 7.97
CA GLU A 23 11.29 0.89 9.30
C GLU A 23 10.28 -0.24 9.25
N ILE A 24 9.44 -0.24 8.21
CA ILE A 24 8.46 -1.30 8.05
C ILE A 24 9.17 -2.63 7.81
N ALA A 25 10.20 -2.59 6.96
CA ALA A 25 10.96 -3.80 6.66
C ALA A 25 11.57 -4.40 7.91
N GLU A 26 12.13 -3.54 8.75
CA GLU A 26 12.74 -4.01 9.99
C GLU A 26 11.71 -4.57 10.95
N ARG A 27 10.58 -3.89 11.07
CA ARG A 27 9.53 -4.33 11.99
C ARG A 27 8.97 -5.69 11.60
N LEU A 28 8.79 -5.91 10.31
CA LEU A 28 8.17 -7.13 9.81
C LEU A 28 9.19 -8.18 9.40
N ASP A 29 10.47 -7.87 9.53
CA ASP A 29 11.54 -8.79 9.18
C ASP A 29 11.46 -9.22 7.72
N ILE A 30 11.30 -8.26 6.84
CA ILE A 30 11.28 -8.49 5.40
C ILE A 30 12.19 -7.46 4.74
N SER A 31 12.42 -7.63 3.45
CA SER A 31 13.29 -6.70 2.73
C SER A 31 12.52 -5.43 2.36
N VAL A 32 13.26 -4.35 2.16
CA VAL A 32 12.67 -3.11 1.68
C VAL A 32 12.02 -3.32 0.32
N ASN A 33 12.64 -4.17 -0.50
CA ASN A 33 12.09 -4.49 -1.80
C ASN A 33 10.70 -5.08 -1.68
N THR A 34 10.51 -5.97 -0.71
CA THR A 34 9.20 -6.57 -0.47
C THR A 34 8.20 -5.50 -0.05
N VAL A 35 8.63 -4.57 0.80
CA VAL A 35 7.75 -3.48 1.21
C VAL A 35 7.31 -2.66 -0.01
N GLU A 36 8.25 -2.31 -0.87
CA GLU A 36 7.94 -1.54 -2.06
C GLU A 36 6.95 -2.27 -2.96
N ASN A 37 7.17 -3.57 -3.15
CA ASN A 37 6.27 -4.36 -3.96
C ASN A 37 4.86 -4.39 -3.39
N GLN A 38 4.75 -4.57 -2.09
CA GLN A 38 3.44 -4.64 -1.45
C GLN A 38 2.72 -3.29 -1.53
N ILE A 39 3.45 -2.20 -1.36
CA ILE A 39 2.85 -0.88 -1.48
C ILE A 39 2.36 -0.65 -2.91
N SER A 40 3.15 -1.06 -3.89
CA SER A 40 2.75 -0.91 -5.29
C SER A 40 1.48 -1.68 -5.59
N ILE A 41 1.37 -2.90 -5.06
CA ILE A 41 0.17 -3.71 -5.25
C ILE A 41 -1.03 -3.04 -4.62
N ALA A 42 -0.86 -2.53 -3.41
CA ALA A 42 -1.96 -1.88 -2.71
C ALA A 42 -2.45 -0.64 -3.46
N LEU A 43 -1.51 0.19 -3.91
CA LEU A 43 -1.88 1.40 -4.62
C LEU A 43 -2.57 1.10 -5.94
N ARG A 44 -2.08 0.09 -6.64
CA ARG A 44 -2.69 -0.30 -7.91
C ARG A 44 -4.12 -0.77 -7.70
N LYS A 45 -4.33 -1.55 -6.68
CA LYS A 45 -5.66 -2.08 -6.40
C LYS A 45 -6.62 -0.97 -5.97
N LEU A 46 -6.16 -0.08 -5.11
CA LEU A 46 -6.98 1.03 -4.65
C LEU A 46 -7.33 1.96 -5.81
N ARG A 47 -6.36 2.23 -6.67
CA ARG A 47 -6.59 3.09 -7.81
C ARG A 47 -7.62 2.48 -8.74
N SER A 48 -7.55 1.18 -8.94
CA SER A 48 -8.50 0.49 -9.81
C SER A 48 -9.91 0.60 -9.27
N GLU A 49 -10.07 0.43 -7.96
CA GLU A 49 -11.39 0.51 -7.36
C GLU A 49 -11.95 1.92 -7.38
N LEU A 50 -11.11 2.90 -7.11
CA LEU A 50 -11.55 4.28 -7.14
C LEU A 50 -11.93 4.71 -8.55
N LYS A 51 -11.20 4.21 -9.54
CA LYS A 51 -11.51 4.50 -10.91
C LYS A 51 -12.89 4.00 -11.28
N GLU A 52 -13.29 2.90 -10.68
CA GLU A 52 -14.59 2.31 -10.97
C GLU A 52 -15.73 3.14 -10.40
N TYR A 53 -15.54 3.67 -9.19
CA TYR A 53 -16.60 4.40 -8.51
C TYR A 53 -16.50 5.90 -8.65
N LEU A 54 -15.30 6.43 -8.64
CA LEU A 54 -15.08 7.88 -8.69
C LEU A 54 -13.91 8.16 -9.62
N PRO A 55 -14.16 8.08 -10.91
CA PRO A 55 -13.08 8.19 -11.90
C PRO A 55 -12.23 9.45 -11.76
N SER A 56 -12.84 10.55 -11.35
CA SER A 56 -12.11 11.81 -11.27
C SER A 56 -11.04 11.79 -10.19
N LEU A 57 -11.15 10.91 -9.21
CA LEU A 57 -10.17 10.83 -8.15
C LEU A 57 -8.89 10.14 -8.57
N VAL A 58 -8.92 9.46 -9.70
CA VAL A 58 -7.74 8.77 -10.20
C VAL A 58 -6.58 9.73 -10.40
N PHE A 59 -6.87 10.94 -10.78
CA PHE A 59 -5.83 11.93 -11.02
C PHE A 59 -5.19 12.44 -9.74
N ILE A 60 -5.86 12.29 -8.63
CA ILE A 60 -5.34 12.75 -7.36
C ILE A 60 -4.41 11.70 -6.74
N ILE A 61 -4.74 10.47 -6.95
CA ILE A 61 -3.98 9.36 -6.40
C ILE A 61 -2.79 9.02 -7.27
#